data_caeae252c5abde5191315e7cb9f7ae1d
#
_entry.id   caeae252c5abde5191315e7cb9f7ae1d
#
_cell.length_a   1.000
_cell.length_b   1.000
_cell.length_c   1.000
_cell.angle_alpha   90.00
_cell.angle_beta   90.00
_cell.angle_gamma   90.00
#
_symmetry.space_group_name_H-M   'P 1'
#
loop_
_entity.id
_entity.type
_entity.pdbx_description
1 polymer ?
#
loop_
_entity_poly.entity_id
_entity_poly.type
_entity_poly.pdbx_seq_one_letter_code
_entity_poly.pdbx_strand_id
1 'polypeptide(L)'
;TDPVTSSPGATYYGLLLSIMCDGEITDEAVAENLPKLKEFYTKSGYMNNTPADLFELYLKTGVGGKPMIVDYEKSVIDFANSNPDGWEQVKDKMRILYPTPTIWNSHCIASFDEAGDEYYEVYEDKEIQQIAWSKYGFRTGVTGGNYDVTQVNVKGIPQSIISTVSSLKMNVYEQLISY
;
A
#
# COMPACT_ATOMS: atom_id res chain seq x y z
N THR A 1 -3.28 -6.17 -7.88
CA THR A 1 -4.31 -7.10 -7.37
C THR A 1 -5.69 -6.63 -7.77
N ASP A 2 -6.64 -7.57 -7.82
CA ASP A 2 -8.02 -7.33 -8.20
C ASP A 2 -8.74 -6.44 -7.16
N PRO A 3 -9.32 -5.29 -7.54
CA PRO A 3 -9.99 -4.38 -6.62
C PRO A 3 -11.27 -4.95 -6.00
N VAL A 4 -11.88 -5.97 -6.61
CA VAL A 4 -13.11 -6.60 -6.10
C VAL A 4 -12.82 -7.56 -4.94
N THR A 5 -11.68 -8.24 -5.01
CA THR A 5 -11.33 -9.30 -4.04
C THR A 5 -10.19 -8.93 -3.10
N SER A 6 -9.55 -7.77 -3.31
CA SER A 6 -8.34 -7.37 -2.61
C SER A 6 -8.40 -5.91 -2.16
N SER A 7 -8.26 -5.67 -0.86
CA SER A 7 -8.18 -4.33 -0.28
C SER A 7 -7.05 -3.46 -0.89
N PRO A 8 -5.81 -3.96 -1.12
CA PRO A 8 -4.79 -3.19 -1.84
C PRO A 8 -5.18 -2.83 -3.26
N GLY A 9 -5.86 -3.73 -3.97
CA GLY A 9 -6.40 -3.44 -5.29
C GLY A 9 -7.42 -2.31 -5.25
N ALA A 10 -8.39 -2.42 -4.35
CA ALA A 10 -9.39 -1.38 -4.14
C ALA A 10 -8.79 -0.03 -3.76
N THR A 11 -7.80 -0.03 -2.86
CA THR A 11 -7.06 1.18 -2.47
C THR A 11 -6.37 1.83 -3.66
N TYR A 12 -5.73 1.06 -4.53
CA TYR A 12 -5.06 1.59 -5.71
C TYR A 12 -6.04 2.19 -6.72
N TYR A 13 -7.15 1.50 -7.00
CA TYR A 13 -8.18 2.04 -7.90
C TYR A 13 -8.88 3.27 -7.29
N GLY A 14 -9.02 3.32 -5.98
CA GLY A 14 -9.47 4.51 -5.26
C GLY A 14 -8.51 5.69 -5.42
N LEU A 15 -7.21 5.46 -5.36
CA LEU A 15 -6.19 6.46 -5.64
C LEU A 15 -6.30 6.97 -7.08
N LEU A 16 -6.43 6.07 -8.06
CA LEU A 16 -6.59 6.46 -9.46
C LEU A 16 -7.84 7.32 -9.67
N LEU A 17 -8.98 6.92 -9.09
CA LEU A 17 -10.21 7.70 -9.17
C LEU A 17 -10.04 9.09 -8.54
N SER A 18 -9.42 9.17 -7.37
CA SER A 18 -9.14 10.45 -6.72
C SER A 18 -8.29 11.37 -7.58
N ILE A 19 -7.26 10.83 -8.24
CA ILE A 19 -6.41 11.59 -9.17
C ILE A 19 -7.22 12.03 -10.40
N MET A 20 -8.04 11.17 -10.97
CA MET A 20 -8.89 11.48 -12.13
C MET A 20 -9.93 12.56 -11.83
N CYS A 21 -10.35 12.67 -10.55
CA CYS A 21 -11.27 13.69 -10.07
C CYS A 21 -10.55 14.95 -9.51
N ASP A 22 -9.25 15.12 -9.77
CA ASP A 22 -8.43 16.22 -9.24
C ASP A 22 -8.53 16.40 -7.71
N GLY A 23 -8.79 15.32 -6.97
CA GLY A 23 -8.95 15.30 -5.53
C GLY A 23 -10.36 15.70 -5.03
N GLU A 24 -11.25 16.15 -5.90
CA GLU A 24 -12.63 16.51 -5.56
C GLU A 24 -13.59 15.36 -5.89
N ILE A 25 -13.87 14.52 -4.90
CA ILE A 25 -14.74 13.36 -5.06
C ILE A 25 -16.21 13.78 -4.90
N THR A 26 -16.81 14.28 -5.99
CA THR A 26 -18.26 14.52 -6.11
C THR A 26 -18.92 13.40 -6.91
N ASP A 27 -20.23 13.24 -6.76
CA ASP A 27 -20.97 12.20 -7.51
C ASP A 27 -20.86 12.41 -9.03
N GLU A 28 -20.85 13.66 -9.48
CA GLU A 28 -20.69 14.01 -10.89
C GLU A 28 -19.27 13.66 -11.39
N ALA A 29 -18.22 14.03 -10.67
CA ALA A 29 -16.84 13.72 -11.02
C ALA A 29 -16.58 12.21 -11.03
N VAL A 30 -17.15 11.48 -10.09
CA VAL A 30 -17.11 10.01 -10.04
C VAL A 30 -17.79 9.43 -11.28
N ALA A 31 -19.03 9.83 -11.58
CA ALA A 31 -19.77 9.32 -12.73
C ALA A 31 -19.05 9.57 -14.07
N GLU A 32 -18.39 10.73 -14.20
CA GLU A 32 -17.60 11.06 -15.40
C GLU A 32 -16.36 10.18 -15.56
N ASN A 33 -15.70 9.83 -14.45
CA ASN A 33 -14.39 9.16 -14.51
C ASN A 33 -14.46 7.63 -14.37
N LEU A 34 -15.57 7.06 -13.83
CA LEU A 34 -15.74 5.61 -13.75
C LEU A 34 -15.57 4.87 -15.09
N PRO A 35 -16.09 5.34 -16.26
CA PRO A 35 -15.85 4.66 -17.52
C PRO A 35 -14.38 4.55 -17.91
N LYS A 36 -13.59 5.60 -17.66
CA LYS A 36 -12.14 5.63 -17.91
C LYS A 36 -11.40 4.65 -16.99
N LEU A 37 -11.82 4.59 -15.73
CA LEU A 37 -11.26 3.67 -14.75
C LEU A 37 -11.58 2.22 -15.09
N LYS A 38 -12.77 1.93 -15.58
CA LYS A 38 -13.15 0.61 -16.09
C LYS A 38 -12.33 0.20 -17.31
N GLU A 39 -12.08 1.11 -18.22
CA GLU A 39 -11.20 0.86 -19.37
C GLU A 39 -9.79 0.50 -18.90
N PHE A 40 -9.25 1.23 -17.91
CA PHE A 40 -7.97 0.93 -17.30
C PHE A 40 -7.97 -0.46 -16.64
N TYR A 41 -9.02 -0.81 -15.88
CA TYR A 41 -9.20 -2.13 -15.28
C TYR A 41 -9.17 -3.23 -16.34
N THR A 42 -9.95 -3.08 -17.40
CA THR A 42 -10.04 -4.06 -18.47
C THR A 42 -8.69 -4.27 -19.18
N LYS A 43 -7.93 -3.18 -19.41
CA LYS A 43 -6.61 -3.23 -20.03
C LYS A 43 -5.51 -3.80 -19.12
N SER A 44 -5.73 -3.82 -17.81
CA SER A 44 -4.78 -4.41 -16.86
C SER A 44 -4.69 -5.93 -16.97
N GLY A 45 -5.67 -6.58 -17.61
CA GLY A 45 -5.69 -8.02 -17.85
C GLY A 45 -5.87 -8.83 -16.57
N TYR A 46 -5.25 -10.02 -16.54
CA TYR A 46 -5.35 -10.89 -15.36
C TYR A 46 -4.71 -10.27 -14.12
N MET A 47 -5.45 -10.29 -13.03
CA MET A 47 -5.02 -9.78 -11.73
C MET A 47 -4.95 -10.90 -10.70
N ASN A 48 -3.93 -10.84 -9.85
CA ASN A 48 -3.76 -11.75 -8.73
C ASN A 48 -4.73 -11.38 -7.59
N ASN A 49 -5.18 -12.39 -6.85
CA ASN A 49 -6.12 -12.19 -5.74
C ASN A 49 -5.43 -11.61 -4.49
N THR A 50 -4.15 -11.90 -4.28
CA THR A 50 -3.42 -11.40 -3.13
C THR A 50 -2.17 -10.60 -3.52
N PRO A 51 -1.72 -9.61 -2.70
CA PRO A 51 -0.45 -8.93 -2.90
C PRO A 51 0.75 -9.87 -2.86
N ALA A 52 0.74 -10.85 -1.95
CA ALA A 52 1.84 -11.82 -1.82
C ALA A 52 2.05 -12.61 -3.10
N ASP A 53 0.99 -13.13 -3.72
CA ASP A 53 1.06 -13.87 -4.99
C ASP A 53 1.59 -12.96 -6.11
N LEU A 54 1.15 -11.70 -6.13
CA LEU A 54 1.59 -10.74 -7.13
C LEU A 54 3.07 -10.40 -6.97
N PHE A 55 3.52 -10.16 -5.74
CA PHE A 55 4.90 -9.84 -5.44
C PHE A 55 5.84 -11.02 -5.76
N GLU A 56 5.44 -12.24 -5.39
CA GLU A 56 6.19 -13.46 -5.71
C GLU A 56 6.29 -13.67 -7.23
N LEU A 57 5.19 -13.47 -7.96
CA LEU A 57 5.18 -13.57 -9.42
C LEU A 57 6.08 -12.51 -10.06
N TYR A 58 6.08 -11.28 -9.55
CA TYR A 58 6.97 -10.21 -9.99
C TYR A 58 8.44 -10.61 -9.81
N LEU A 59 8.81 -11.15 -8.65
CA LEU A 59 10.18 -11.61 -8.38
C LEU A 59 10.59 -12.75 -9.30
N LYS A 60 9.68 -13.69 -9.59
CA LYS A 60 9.97 -14.87 -10.45
C LYS A 60 10.06 -14.53 -11.92
N THR A 61 9.20 -13.66 -12.42
CA THR A 61 9.05 -13.41 -13.87
C THR A 61 9.75 -12.14 -14.34
N GLY A 62 9.95 -11.19 -13.44
CA GLY A 62 10.63 -9.92 -13.74
C GLY A 62 9.95 -9.15 -14.88
N VAL A 63 10.78 -8.43 -15.65
CA VAL A 63 10.34 -7.57 -16.75
C VAL A 63 9.56 -8.32 -17.84
N GLY A 64 9.84 -9.61 -18.04
CA GLY A 64 9.17 -10.42 -19.07
C GLY A 64 7.73 -10.77 -18.76
N GLY A 65 7.36 -10.86 -17.47
CA GLY A 65 6.02 -11.24 -17.06
C GLY A 65 5.24 -10.08 -16.43
N LYS A 66 5.77 -9.47 -15.39
CA LYS A 66 5.16 -8.35 -14.68
C LYS A 66 6.19 -7.22 -14.52
N PRO A 67 6.34 -6.34 -15.53
CA PRO A 67 7.37 -5.29 -15.50
C PRO A 67 7.15 -4.25 -14.40
N MET A 68 5.92 -4.08 -13.96
CA MET A 68 5.51 -3.17 -12.89
C MET A 68 4.35 -3.76 -12.12
N ILE A 69 4.39 -3.63 -10.80
CA ILE A 69 3.30 -3.99 -9.90
C ILE A 69 3.01 -2.84 -8.94
N VAL A 70 1.83 -2.87 -8.36
CA VAL A 70 1.45 -1.98 -7.25
C VAL A 70 1.33 -2.82 -5.99
N ASP A 71 2.05 -2.40 -4.96
CA ASP A 71 2.07 -3.07 -3.66
C ASP A 71 2.40 -2.06 -2.56
N TYR A 72 2.37 -2.49 -1.32
CA TYR A 72 2.81 -1.70 -0.17
C TYR A 72 4.34 -1.71 -0.03
N GLU A 73 4.90 -0.61 0.45
CA GLU A 73 6.35 -0.55 0.74
C GLU A 73 6.80 -1.65 1.72
N LYS A 74 5.91 -2.03 2.66
CA LYS A 74 6.18 -3.11 3.60
C LYS A 74 6.55 -4.43 2.92
N SER A 75 5.98 -4.75 1.76
CA SER A 75 6.26 -6.00 1.06
C SER A 75 7.72 -6.10 0.62
N VAL A 76 8.29 -4.99 0.18
CA VAL A 76 9.71 -4.92 -0.22
C VAL A 76 10.63 -4.98 0.99
N ILE A 77 10.29 -4.26 2.08
CA ILE A 77 11.09 -4.24 3.30
C ILE A 77 11.10 -5.61 3.97
N ASP A 78 9.93 -6.23 4.09
CA ASP A 78 9.77 -7.56 4.66
C ASP A 78 10.54 -8.62 3.85
N PHE A 79 10.44 -8.56 2.52
CA PHE A 79 11.23 -9.44 1.65
C PHE A 79 12.74 -9.24 1.82
N ALA A 80 13.22 -8.00 1.86
CA ALA A 80 14.63 -7.70 2.03
C ALA A 80 15.20 -8.23 3.35
N ASN A 81 14.38 -8.21 4.41
CA ASN A 81 14.76 -8.72 5.73
C ASN A 81 14.62 -10.25 5.86
N SER A 82 13.56 -10.83 5.28
CA SER A 82 13.27 -12.26 5.40
C SER A 82 14.08 -13.13 4.42
N ASN A 83 14.52 -12.56 3.29
CA ASN A 83 15.28 -13.25 2.26
C ASN A 83 16.48 -12.40 1.77
N PRO A 84 17.52 -12.22 2.59
CA PRO A 84 18.68 -11.38 2.23
C PRO A 84 19.38 -11.82 0.93
N ASP A 85 19.52 -13.11 0.70
CA ASP A 85 20.18 -13.63 -0.51
C ASP A 85 19.36 -13.32 -1.78
N GLY A 86 18.04 -13.46 -1.69
CA GLY A 86 17.13 -13.09 -2.78
C GLY A 86 17.14 -11.58 -3.01
N TRP A 87 17.18 -10.79 -1.95
CA TRP A 87 17.27 -9.33 -2.02
C TRP A 87 18.54 -8.87 -2.75
N GLU A 88 19.69 -9.43 -2.44
CA GLU A 88 20.95 -9.11 -3.11
C GLU A 88 20.88 -9.33 -4.64
N GLN A 89 20.10 -10.29 -5.10
CA GLN A 89 19.96 -10.60 -6.53
C GLN A 89 19.06 -9.61 -7.29
N VAL A 90 18.14 -8.93 -6.59
CA VAL A 90 17.10 -8.09 -7.22
C VAL A 90 17.22 -6.61 -6.89
N LYS A 91 17.85 -6.21 -5.78
CA LYS A 91 17.91 -4.84 -5.27
C LYS A 91 18.38 -3.80 -6.31
N ASP A 92 19.32 -4.14 -7.16
CA ASP A 92 19.86 -3.23 -8.17
C ASP A 92 18.99 -3.19 -9.46
N LYS A 93 18.10 -4.15 -9.63
CA LYS A 93 17.19 -4.25 -10.77
C LYS A 93 15.81 -3.67 -10.47
N MET A 94 15.42 -3.65 -9.19
CA MET A 94 14.15 -3.12 -8.72
C MET A 94 14.21 -1.59 -8.58
N ARG A 95 13.10 -0.92 -8.88
CA ARG A 95 12.91 0.51 -8.62
C ARG A 95 11.58 0.69 -7.90
N ILE A 96 11.62 1.38 -6.78
CA ILE A 96 10.43 1.73 -6.02
C ILE A 96 10.00 3.13 -6.47
N LEU A 97 8.75 3.24 -6.90
CA LEU A 97 8.15 4.51 -7.33
C LEU A 97 7.02 4.84 -6.36
N TYR A 98 7.07 6.02 -5.77
CA TYR A 98 5.99 6.52 -4.93
C TYR A 98 5.08 7.43 -5.75
N PRO A 99 3.80 7.10 -5.90
CA PRO A 99 2.86 8.03 -6.53
C PRO A 99 2.71 9.29 -5.67
N THR A 100 2.47 10.42 -6.32
CA THR A 100 2.21 11.69 -5.67
C THR A 100 0.97 12.32 -6.31
N PRO A 101 -0.17 12.39 -5.61
CA PRO A 101 -0.39 11.93 -4.23
C PRO A 101 -0.40 10.39 -4.07
N THR A 102 -0.32 9.93 -2.83
CA THR A 102 -0.47 8.51 -2.46
C THR A 102 -1.57 8.33 -1.41
N ILE A 103 -1.84 7.10 -1.00
CA ILE A 103 -2.74 6.80 0.11
C ILE A 103 -1.92 6.30 1.31
N TRP A 104 -2.24 6.84 2.47
CA TRP A 104 -1.75 6.35 3.75
C TRP A 104 -2.78 5.42 4.37
N ASN A 105 -2.46 4.12 4.46
CA ASN A 105 -3.32 3.15 5.11
C ASN A 105 -2.93 2.98 6.57
N SER A 106 -3.83 3.37 7.48
CA SER A 106 -3.63 3.21 8.91
C SER A 106 -4.20 1.87 9.39
N HIS A 107 -3.45 1.19 10.24
CA HIS A 107 -3.95 0.06 11.01
C HIS A 107 -4.48 0.59 12.34
N CYS A 108 -5.79 0.48 12.54
CA CYS A 108 -6.45 0.95 13.75
C CYS A 108 -6.63 -0.20 14.72
N ILE A 109 -6.37 0.05 16.00
CA ILE A 109 -6.64 -0.87 17.10
C ILE A 109 -7.84 -0.31 17.86
N ALA A 110 -8.85 -1.16 18.10
CA ALA A 110 -9.98 -0.84 18.95
C ALA A 110 -9.99 -1.83 20.13
N SER A 111 -9.97 -1.31 21.33
CA SER A 111 -10.16 -2.10 22.55
C SER A 111 -11.64 -2.14 22.93
N PHE A 112 -12.11 -3.26 23.47
CA PHE A 112 -13.46 -3.48 23.93
C PHE A 112 -13.53 -3.86 25.42
N ASP A 113 -12.38 -4.07 26.07
CA ASP A 113 -12.27 -4.46 27.47
C ASP A 113 -10.87 -4.14 28.04
N GLU A 114 -10.69 -4.35 29.36
CA GLU A 114 -9.43 -4.07 30.05
C GLU A 114 -8.25 -4.86 29.47
N ALA A 115 -8.45 -6.07 29.00
CA ALA A 115 -7.39 -6.86 28.37
C ALA A 115 -6.96 -6.27 27.02
N GLY A 116 -7.91 -5.74 26.25
CA GLY A 116 -7.64 -5.00 25.04
C GLY A 116 -6.87 -3.71 25.28
N ASP A 117 -7.13 -3.00 26.39
CA ASP A 117 -6.41 -1.79 26.77
C ASP A 117 -4.94 -2.07 27.08
N GLU A 118 -4.63 -3.20 27.73
CA GLU A 118 -3.24 -3.64 27.95
C GLU A 118 -2.49 -3.88 26.63
N TYR A 119 -3.16 -4.45 25.63
CA TYR A 119 -2.59 -4.62 24.28
C TYR A 119 -2.36 -3.28 23.59
N TYR A 120 -3.26 -2.33 23.76
CA TYR A 120 -3.12 -0.99 23.20
C TYR A 120 -1.83 -0.31 23.68
N GLU A 121 -1.54 -0.35 24.99
CA GLU A 121 -0.32 0.19 25.58
C GLU A 121 0.95 -0.43 24.96
N VAL A 122 0.94 -1.74 24.68
CA VAL A 122 2.06 -2.42 24.02
C VAL A 122 2.31 -1.86 22.61
N TYR A 123 1.25 -1.58 21.86
CA TYR A 123 1.39 -1.02 20.50
C TYR A 123 1.85 0.44 20.49
N GLU A 124 1.66 1.20 21.58
CA GLU A 124 2.21 2.55 21.72
C GLU A 124 3.69 2.56 22.13
N ASP A 125 4.24 1.42 22.53
CA ASP A 125 5.64 1.31 22.93
C ASP A 125 6.57 1.61 21.74
N LYS A 126 7.55 2.50 21.97
CA LYS A 126 8.46 2.98 20.93
C LYS A 126 9.37 1.90 20.37
N GLU A 127 9.75 0.93 21.18
CA GLU A 127 10.61 -0.18 20.74
C GLU A 127 9.80 -1.12 19.84
N ILE A 128 8.55 -1.39 20.19
CA ILE A 128 7.62 -2.17 19.34
C ILE A 128 7.39 -1.44 18.00
N GLN A 129 7.14 -0.15 18.00
CA GLN A 129 6.98 0.66 16.79
C GLN A 129 8.26 0.65 15.92
N GLN A 130 9.43 0.71 16.53
CA GLN A 130 10.71 0.62 15.82
C GLN A 130 10.93 -0.76 15.19
N ILE A 131 10.56 -1.84 15.88
CA ILE A 131 10.61 -3.20 15.34
C ILE A 131 9.63 -3.34 14.17
N ALA A 132 8.42 -2.84 14.32
CA ALA A 132 7.41 -2.84 13.26
C ALA A 132 7.90 -2.15 11.99
N TRP A 133 8.60 -1.02 12.12
CA TRP A 133 9.22 -0.34 11.01
C TRP A 133 10.43 -1.11 10.44
N SER A 134 11.46 -1.33 11.26
CA SER A 134 12.75 -1.81 10.77
C SER A 134 12.71 -3.24 10.22
N LYS A 135 11.85 -4.10 10.77
CA LYS A 135 11.71 -5.49 10.33
C LYS A 135 10.61 -5.70 9.29
N TYR A 136 9.46 -5.03 9.46
CA TYR A 136 8.25 -5.32 8.71
C TYR A 136 7.76 -4.17 7.82
N GLY A 137 8.40 -3.00 7.88
CA GLY A 137 8.09 -1.87 7.02
C GLY A 137 6.79 -1.12 7.38
N PHE A 138 6.31 -1.24 8.62
CA PHE A 138 5.18 -0.47 9.11
C PHE A 138 5.67 0.85 9.68
N ARG A 139 5.31 1.95 9.03
CA ARG A 139 5.60 3.30 9.53
C ARG A 139 4.80 3.53 10.81
N THR A 140 5.45 4.13 11.81
CA THR A 140 4.76 4.44 13.06
C THR A 140 3.68 5.51 12.85
N GLY A 141 2.51 5.29 13.46
CA GLY A 141 1.43 6.27 13.60
C GLY A 141 1.38 6.92 14.98
N VAL A 142 2.23 6.49 15.91
CA VAL A 142 2.24 6.96 17.30
C VAL A 142 2.92 8.33 17.37
N THR A 143 2.27 9.27 18.06
CA THR A 143 2.81 10.63 18.28
C THR A 143 4.15 10.57 19.01
N GLY A 144 5.17 11.19 18.42
CA GLY A 144 6.54 11.15 18.94
C GLY A 144 7.29 9.83 18.69
N GLY A 145 6.66 8.88 18.02
CA GLY A 145 7.33 7.76 17.40
C GLY A 145 8.18 8.24 16.23
N ASN A 146 9.31 7.60 16.02
CA ASN A 146 10.21 7.94 14.92
C ASN A 146 10.50 6.69 14.10
N TYR A 147 10.40 6.81 12.79
CA TYR A 147 10.95 5.83 11.86
C TYR A 147 12.07 6.50 11.06
N ASP A 148 13.17 5.80 10.91
CA ASP A 148 14.33 6.25 10.16
C ASP A 148 14.55 5.30 8.98
N VAL A 149 14.47 5.83 7.77
CA VAL A 149 14.64 5.04 6.54
C VAL A 149 16.03 4.41 6.42
N THR A 150 17.01 4.89 7.19
CA THR A 150 18.33 4.25 7.24
C THR A 150 18.35 2.93 7.99
N GLN A 151 17.31 2.62 8.76
CA GLN A 151 17.16 1.36 9.49
C GLN A 151 16.67 0.20 8.62
N VAL A 152 16.20 0.49 7.41
CA VAL A 152 15.77 -0.54 6.47
C VAL A 152 16.78 -0.68 5.32
N ASN A 153 17.07 -1.92 4.94
CA ASN A 153 18.04 -2.21 3.88
C ASN A 153 17.41 -2.10 2.48
N VAL A 154 16.61 -1.06 2.25
CA VAL A 154 15.93 -0.80 0.98
C VAL A 154 16.15 0.64 0.56
N LYS A 155 16.79 0.84 -0.60
CA LYS A 155 17.03 2.19 -1.15
C LYS A 155 15.79 2.73 -1.84
N GLY A 156 15.61 4.05 -1.79
CA GLY A 156 14.54 4.75 -2.51
C GLY A 156 13.25 4.93 -1.70
N ILE A 157 13.22 4.51 -0.44
CA ILE A 157 12.13 4.79 0.48
C ILE A 157 12.27 6.23 0.99
N PRO A 158 11.27 7.11 0.81
CA PRO A 158 11.35 8.48 1.28
C PRO A 158 11.13 8.56 2.80
N GLN A 159 11.87 9.45 3.46
CA GLN A 159 11.69 9.71 4.89
C GLN A 159 10.28 10.24 5.18
N SER A 160 9.76 11.08 4.31
CA SER A 160 8.43 11.68 4.45
C SER A 160 7.58 11.46 3.22
N ILE A 161 6.30 11.21 3.43
CA ILE A 161 5.29 11.20 2.38
C ILE A 161 4.77 12.64 2.23
N ILE A 162 4.99 13.22 1.05
CA ILE A 162 4.78 14.65 0.82
C ILE A 162 3.30 14.99 0.64
N SER A 163 2.55 14.12 -0.04
CA SER A 163 1.15 14.37 -0.39
C SER A 163 0.35 13.07 -0.31
N THR A 164 -0.78 13.14 0.38
CA THR A 164 -1.72 12.03 0.49
C THR A 164 -3.12 12.46 0.10
N VAL A 165 -3.91 11.50 -0.37
CA VAL A 165 -5.35 11.64 -0.52
C VAL A 165 -6.05 10.77 0.51
N SER A 166 -7.26 11.15 0.88
CA SER A 166 -8.10 10.35 1.77
C SER A 166 -8.59 9.10 1.06
N SER A 167 -8.79 8.03 1.82
CA SER A 167 -9.50 6.86 1.33
C SER A 167 -10.92 7.23 0.87
N LEU A 168 -11.41 6.51 -0.14
CA LEU A 168 -12.77 6.72 -0.63
C LEU A 168 -13.81 6.48 0.48
N LYS A 169 -14.89 7.25 0.44
CA LYS A 169 -16.08 6.94 1.24
C LYS A 169 -16.70 5.63 0.77
N MET A 170 -17.39 4.93 1.67
CA MET A 170 -17.97 3.61 1.37
C MET A 170 -18.91 3.64 0.16
N ASN A 171 -19.77 4.64 0.04
CA ASN A 171 -20.69 4.75 -1.10
C ASN A 171 -19.97 4.92 -2.46
N VAL A 172 -18.83 5.59 -2.50
CA VAL A 172 -18.00 5.71 -3.72
C VAL A 172 -17.27 4.40 -4.00
N TYR A 173 -16.80 3.75 -2.94
CA TYR A 173 -16.16 2.44 -3.05
C TYR A 173 -17.13 1.39 -3.60
N GLU A 174 -18.38 1.36 -3.11
CA GLU A 174 -19.43 0.47 -3.63
C GLU A 174 -19.72 0.71 -5.13
N GLN A 175 -19.75 1.96 -5.56
CA GLN A 175 -19.87 2.28 -6.99
C GLN A 175 -18.66 1.75 -7.79
N LEU A 176 -17.45 1.91 -7.27
CA LEU A 176 -16.22 1.45 -7.92
C LEU A 176 -16.22 -0.07 -8.14
N ILE A 177 -16.59 -0.86 -7.14
CA ILE A 177 -16.55 -2.34 -7.22
C ILE A 177 -17.75 -2.95 -7.92
N SER A 178 -18.88 -2.23 -8.03
CA SER A 178 -20.10 -2.67 -8.70
C SER A 178 -20.17 -2.30 -10.19
N TYR A 179 -19.28 -1.45 -10.67
CA TYR A 179 -19.24 -0.92 -12.03
C TYR A 179 -18.42 -1.79 -12.97
#